data_d3d538ec88d94e9a52a54589baeb03f2
#
_entry.id   d3d538ec88d94e9a52a54589baeb03f2
#
_cell.length_a   1.000
_cell.length_b   1.000
_cell.length_c   1.000
_cell.angle_alpha   90.00
_cell.angle_beta   90.00
_cell.angle_gamma   90.00
#
_symmetry.space_group_name_H-M   'P 1'
#
loop_
_entity.id
_entity.type
_entity.pdbx_description
1 polymer ?
#
loop_
_entity_poly.entity_id
_entity_poly.type
_entity_poly.pdbx_seq_one_letter_code
_entity_poly.pdbx_strand_id
1 'polypeptide(L)'
;MVSTIRNIRFHSFYASKHTFNGESKKMRNFSRRLFIMLSLIASCSTVLASCQVSDGNKIEDIKNLDTTITWWNNYIEPKDPATANKTGFAEYFYEQEVIEGFNKIYPNIKVKTVYKGNYAKIASEINTTISVGNQPNIASVYGNSVAGFLKNNATLNLDSYVTNSDYGFGKGVDDNGNIVEDSSTSLDDFNQSYLNAEKSQYQGNHYYSMPYSKSGESLVINKDVFEAEGSKAAGSDAYDSKGALAYKAPISSSAKKKYNVPTNWKELIATARQMKIDYPDLFSTEKQYNSDGLFYAVPFCYESSQNMFISFAEMMDIPYSSNSSNKVKDQILFNNDKAKELVVQLKKWNNEGLICTQNQLPKTSDVYHEYASSMLSYGRAFMVIVSTTHARYFSVTNNKNDKGGYIASMEETPVIDENCYDGKTGEVTNSKSKVISQGPSLTFFKKNDEKQNLASFLFYKYLTNTENSSKLAAQTAYFPIRNSSYNSEAIQNIVSDGKKELTEDNSYQERIKTYTGQAFNLNTTYTQEDRYFLSPVFDLSADCRTAVGNIIDTIFNNKNIKTDEEIRNAVDAAFSNAYNAVITQANS
;
A
#
# COMPACT_ATOMS: atom_id res chain seq x y z
N MET A 1 -3.34 53.31 -25.78
CA MET A 1 -3.48 54.44 -24.83
C MET A 1 -2.56 54.09 -23.68
N VAL A 2 -1.38 54.62 -23.70
CA VAL A 2 -0.82 55.83 -23.10
C VAL A 2 -0.77 55.69 -21.58
N SER A 3 0.44 55.41 -21.14
CA SER A 3 1.34 56.09 -20.17
C SER A 3 0.87 56.23 -18.71
N THR A 4 1.73 55.82 -17.79
CA THR A 4 2.41 56.81 -16.93
C THR A 4 3.57 56.18 -16.16
N ILE A 5 4.78 56.62 -16.47
CA ILE A 5 6.02 56.49 -15.71
C ILE A 5 6.03 57.60 -14.65
N ARG A 6 6.42 57.29 -13.40
CA ARG A 6 6.89 58.30 -12.45
C ARG A 6 8.08 57.85 -11.63
N ASN A 7 9.18 58.45 -12.01
CA ASN A 7 10.38 58.93 -11.27
C ASN A 7 10.47 58.65 -9.76
N ILE A 8 11.63 58.08 -9.36
CA ILE A 8 12.22 58.28 -8.04
C ILE A 8 13.60 58.91 -8.20
N ARG A 9 13.79 60.02 -7.50
CA ARG A 9 14.94 60.94 -7.53
C ARG A 9 16.15 60.36 -6.78
N PHE A 10 17.33 60.52 -7.36
CA PHE A 10 18.64 60.48 -6.69
C PHE A 10 18.85 61.69 -5.80
N HIS A 11 19.27 61.50 -4.57
CA HIS A 11 19.87 62.56 -3.75
C HIS A 11 21.38 62.31 -3.67
N SER A 12 22.10 63.31 -4.21
CA SER A 12 23.55 63.48 -4.07
C SER A 12 23.88 64.01 -2.67
N PHE A 13 24.87 63.41 -2.01
CA PHE A 13 25.54 64.04 -0.88
C PHE A 13 26.97 64.36 -1.21
N TYR A 14 27.33 65.60 -0.90
CA TYR A 14 28.60 66.26 -1.10
C TYR A 14 29.74 65.62 -0.27
N ALA A 15 30.91 65.45 -0.87
CA ALA A 15 32.15 65.08 -0.20
C ALA A 15 32.84 66.30 0.40
N SER A 16 33.18 66.24 1.68
CA SER A 16 34.16 67.17 2.29
C SER A 16 35.55 66.55 2.23
N LYS A 17 36.51 67.36 1.75
CA LYS A 17 37.94 67.06 1.72
C LYS A 17 38.50 67.11 3.13
N HIS A 18 39.07 65.99 3.62
CA HIS A 18 40.15 66.00 4.62
C HIS A 18 41.27 65.11 4.16
N THR A 19 42.43 65.71 4.13
CA THR A 19 43.75 65.15 3.80
C THR A 19 44.19 64.16 4.86
N PHE A 20 44.59 62.97 4.43
CA PHE A 20 45.40 62.08 5.27
C PHE A 20 46.53 61.45 4.43
N ASN A 21 47.78 61.88 4.70
CA ASN A 21 49.00 61.23 4.26
C ASN A 21 49.26 60.03 5.16
N GLY A 22 49.28 58.80 4.61
CA GLY A 22 49.73 57.64 5.40
C GLY A 22 49.33 56.25 4.89
N GLU A 23 48.54 56.12 3.84
CA GLU A 23 47.94 54.80 3.46
C GLU A 23 48.44 54.14 2.16
N SER A 24 49.45 54.67 1.52
CA SER A 24 49.91 54.10 0.22
C SER A 24 50.54 52.70 0.30
N LYS A 25 51.06 52.30 1.47
CA LYS A 25 51.66 50.96 1.65
C LYS A 25 50.67 49.85 2.01
N LYS A 26 49.51 50.18 2.64
CA LYS A 26 48.51 49.18 2.98
C LYS A 26 47.61 48.82 1.80
N MET A 27 47.31 49.75 0.88
CA MET A 27 46.52 49.47 -0.29
C MET A 27 47.27 48.59 -1.35
N ARG A 28 48.59 48.70 -1.43
CA ARG A 28 49.38 47.82 -2.32
C ARG A 28 49.39 46.36 -1.89
N ASN A 29 49.30 46.09 -0.59
CA ASN A 29 49.21 44.73 -0.07
C ASN A 29 47.81 44.16 -0.11
N PHE A 30 46.78 45.02 -0.07
CA PHE A 30 45.41 44.60 -0.18
C PHE A 30 45.04 44.24 -1.63
N SER A 31 45.47 45.02 -2.61
CA SER A 31 45.26 44.67 -4.02
C SER A 31 46.05 43.43 -4.46
N ARG A 32 47.26 43.20 -3.93
CA ARG A 32 48.02 41.94 -4.17
C ARG A 32 47.34 40.72 -3.54
N ARG A 33 46.74 40.84 -2.33
CA ARG A 33 45.99 39.74 -1.71
C ARG A 33 44.67 39.49 -2.41
N LEU A 34 44.01 40.53 -2.89
CA LEU A 34 42.77 40.40 -3.68
C LEU A 34 43.03 39.77 -5.06
N PHE A 35 44.19 40.10 -5.69
CA PHE A 35 44.56 39.49 -6.99
C PHE A 35 44.98 38.01 -6.82
N ILE A 36 45.58 37.63 -5.71
CA ILE A 36 45.91 36.24 -5.40
C ILE A 36 44.66 35.45 -5.02
N MET A 37 43.69 36.05 -4.30
CA MET A 37 42.40 35.41 -4.05
C MET A 37 41.53 35.26 -5.31
N LEU A 38 41.52 36.25 -6.19
CA LEU A 38 40.82 36.16 -7.48
C LEU A 38 41.48 35.17 -8.44
N SER A 39 42.79 35.00 -8.40
CA SER A 39 43.45 33.95 -9.18
C SER A 39 43.25 32.55 -8.60
N LEU A 40 43.11 32.40 -7.28
CA LEU A 40 42.74 31.14 -6.64
C LEU A 40 41.25 30.78 -6.85
N ILE A 41 40.35 31.76 -6.90
CA ILE A 41 38.93 31.54 -7.23
C ILE A 41 38.80 31.22 -8.75
N ALA A 42 39.57 31.83 -9.63
CA ALA A 42 39.60 31.50 -11.07
C ALA A 42 40.22 30.12 -11.33
N SER A 43 41.22 29.68 -10.55
CA SER A 43 41.72 28.31 -10.64
C SER A 43 40.83 27.26 -9.99
N CYS A 44 40.08 27.60 -8.93
CA CYS A 44 39.01 26.73 -8.40
C CYS A 44 37.80 26.66 -9.33
N SER A 45 37.43 27.74 -10.03
CA SER A 45 36.31 27.69 -10.98
C SER A 45 36.64 26.94 -12.26
N THR A 46 37.91 26.90 -12.69
CA THR A 46 38.34 26.04 -13.81
C THR A 46 38.49 24.57 -13.40
N VAL A 47 38.76 24.27 -12.14
CA VAL A 47 38.73 22.89 -11.61
C VAL A 47 37.27 22.43 -11.38
N LEU A 48 36.33 23.34 -11.05
CA LEU A 48 34.91 23.02 -10.98
C LEU A 48 34.21 22.94 -12.35
N ALA A 49 34.76 23.59 -13.38
CA ALA A 49 34.25 23.45 -14.75
C ALA A 49 34.87 22.25 -15.50
N SER A 50 35.86 21.55 -14.90
CA SER A 50 36.39 20.28 -15.38
C SER A 50 35.91 19.07 -14.56
N CYS A 51 34.98 19.26 -13.61
CA CYS A 51 33.99 18.25 -13.33
C CYS A 51 32.97 18.28 -14.47
N GLN A 52 33.40 17.99 -15.69
CA GLN A 52 32.60 17.15 -16.56
C GLN A 52 32.07 16.06 -15.65
N VAL A 53 30.74 15.95 -15.57
CA VAL A 53 30.09 14.69 -15.32
C VAL A 53 30.93 13.70 -16.10
N SER A 54 31.78 12.93 -15.42
CA SER A 54 32.36 11.75 -16.03
C SER A 54 31.18 11.05 -16.60
N ASP A 55 31.09 10.84 -17.90
CA ASP A 55 30.25 9.82 -18.49
C ASP A 55 30.37 8.67 -17.53
N GLY A 56 29.27 8.44 -16.78
CA GLY A 56 29.31 7.53 -15.62
C GLY A 56 29.93 6.27 -16.16
N ASN A 57 30.93 5.73 -15.49
CA ASN A 57 31.79 4.65 -15.94
C ASN A 57 30.97 3.73 -16.82
N LYS A 58 31.18 3.82 -18.15
CA LYS A 58 30.43 3.00 -19.09
C LYS A 58 30.79 1.58 -18.68
N ILE A 59 29.84 0.87 -18.08
CA ILE A 59 30.06 -0.51 -17.68
C ILE A 59 30.08 -1.28 -18.98
N GLU A 60 31.28 -1.49 -19.51
CA GLU A 60 31.51 -2.05 -20.84
C GLU A 60 31.05 -3.50 -20.94
N ASP A 61 30.94 -4.19 -19.82
CA ASP A 61 30.49 -5.59 -19.75
C ASP A 61 29.42 -5.81 -18.69
N ILE A 62 28.19 -5.54 -19.06
CA ILE A 62 27.03 -5.67 -18.18
C ILE A 62 26.80 -7.15 -17.79
N LYS A 63 27.05 -8.08 -18.70
CA LYS A 63 26.84 -9.52 -18.48
C LYS A 63 27.78 -10.10 -17.42
N ASN A 64 29.02 -9.66 -17.42
CA ASN A 64 30.06 -10.13 -16.50
C ASN A 64 30.26 -9.23 -15.28
N LEU A 65 29.28 -8.38 -14.99
CA LEU A 65 29.29 -7.49 -13.82
C LEU A 65 29.46 -8.32 -12.53
N ASP A 66 30.61 -8.17 -11.87
CA ASP A 66 30.93 -8.89 -10.63
C ASP A 66 30.62 -8.01 -9.41
N THR A 67 29.60 -8.41 -8.67
CA THR A 67 29.19 -7.74 -7.43
C THR A 67 28.21 -8.58 -6.60
N THR A 68 27.94 -8.13 -5.38
CA THR A 68 26.93 -8.72 -4.50
C THR A 68 25.90 -7.66 -4.11
N ILE A 69 24.64 -8.01 -4.24
CA ILE A 69 23.52 -7.19 -3.79
C ILE A 69 22.75 -7.91 -2.67
N THR A 70 22.06 -7.14 -1.84
CA THR A 70 21.22 -7.67 -0.75
C THR A 70 19.77 -7.23 -0.96
N TRP A 71 18.84 -8.17 -0.81
CA TRP A 71 17.40 -7.93 -0.81
C TRP A 71 16.79 -8.30 0.54
N TRP A 72 16.22 -7.32 1.24
CA TRP A 72 15.47 -7.55 2.47
C TRP A 72 14.00 -7.75 2.15
N ASN A 73 13.45 -8.87 2.58
CA ASN A 73 12.07 -9.25 2.32
C ASN A 73 11.41 -9.93 3.53
N ASN A 74 10.16 -10.34 3.36
CA ASN A 74 9.37 -11.06 4.36
C ASN A 74 9.12 -12.53 4.00
N TYR A 75 9.92 -13.11 3.09
CA TYR A 75 9.76 -14.47 2.61
C TYR A 75 10.40 -15.45 3.58
N ILE A 76 9.55 -16.22 4.26
CA ILE A 76 9.99 -17.14 5.32
C ILE A 76 10.66 -18.36 4.70
N GLU A 77 11.92 -18.57 5.05
CA GLU A 77 12.61 -19.83 4.72
C GLU A 77 12.06 -20.99 5.57
N PRO A 78 11.64 -22.11 4.95
CA PRO A 78 11.24 -23.28 5.69
C PRO A 78 12.43 -23.93 6.42
N LYS A 79 12.18 -24.52 7.59
CA LYS A 79 13.23 -25.21 8.38
C LYS A 79 13.91 -26.34 7.60
N ASP A 80 13.16 -27.01 6.76
CA ASP A 80 13.65 -28.04 5.85
C ASP A 80 13.02 -27.82 4.46
N PRO A 81 13.73 -27.12 3.56
CA PRO A 81 13.23 -26.84 2.21
C PRO A 81 12.93 -28.08 1.38
N ALA A 82 13.62 -29.19 1.63
CA ALA A 82 13.46 -30.42 0.85
C ALA A 82 12.09 -31.09 1.09
N THR A 83 11.57 -30.97 2.30
CA THR A 83 10.29 -31.60 2.72
C THR A 83 9.17 -30.58 2.92
N ALA A 84 9.46 -29.29 2.80
CA ALA A 84 8.50 -28.23 3.04
C ALA A 84 7.34 -28.27 2.02
N ASN A 85 6.14 -27.95 2.52
CA ASN A 85 4.99 -27.72 1.66
C ASN A 85 5.20 -26.47 0.79
N LYS A 86 5.45 -26.65 -0.50
CA LYS A 86 5.72 -25.55 -1.44
C LYS A 86 4.63 -24.48 -1.45
N THR A 87 3.38 -24.86 -1.26
CA THR A 87 2.27 -23.89 -1.20
C THR A 87 2.33 -23.00 0.05
N GLY A 88 2.78 -23.53 1.19
CA GLY A 88 2.90 -22.77 2.45
C GLY A 88 4.10 -21.82 2.47
N PHE A 89 5.06 -22.01 1.58
CA PHE A 89 6.29 -21.21 1.45
C PHE A 89 6.47 -20.73 0.00
N ALA A 90 5.37 -20.41 -0.67
CA ALA A 90 5.36 -20.09 -2.10
C ALA A 90 6.33 -18.95 -2.46
N GLU A 91 6.36 -17.90 -1.63
CA GLU A 91 7.23 -16.75 -1.84
C GLU A 91 8.73 -17.14 -1.74
N TYR A 92 9.10 -18.03 -0.81
CA TYR A 92 10.47 -18.51 -0.67
C TYR A 92 10.90 -19.32 -1.91
N PHE A 93 10.08 -20.29 -2.33
CA PHE A 93 10.42 -21.10 -3.50
C PHE A 93 10.48 -20.30 -4.79
N TYR A 94 9.58 -19.34 -4.94
CA TYR A 94 9.62 -18.37 -6.04
C TYR A 94 10.94 -17.58 -6.04
N GLU A 95 11.36 -17.07 -4.88
CA GLU A 95 12.62 -16.31 -4.72
C GLU A 95 13.81 -17.15 -5.19
N GLN A 96 13.91 -18.43 -4.75
CA GLN A 96 15.01 -19.31 -5.12
C GLN A 96 15.04 -19.57 -6.63
N GLU A 97 13.89 -19.83 -7.24
CA GLU A 97 13.78 -20.06 -8.70
C GLU A 97 14.21 -18.82 -9.50
N VAL A 98 13.78 -17.64 -9.07
CA VAL A 98 14.12 -16.39 -9.75
C VAL A 98 15.60 -16.06 -9.64
N ILE A 99 16.23 -16.28 -8.47
CA ILE A 99 17.67 -16.04 -8.31
C ILE A 99 18.48 -17.02 -9.17
N GLU A 100 18.08 -18.30 -9.21
CA GLU A 100 18.73 -19.28 -10.07
C GLU A 100 18.64 -18.89 -11.55
N GLY A 101 17.45 -18.45 -11.99
CA GLY A 101 17.26 -17.99 -13.37
C GLY A 101 18.05 -16.74 -13.69
N PHE A 102 18.10 -15.76 -12.78
CA PHE A 102 18.89 -14.54 -12.92
C PHE A 102 20.38 -14.84 -13.06
N ASN A 103 20.90 -15.78 -12.26
CA ASN A 103 22.31 -16.16 -12.30
C ASN A 103 22.71 -16.88 -13.60
N LYS A 104 21.77 -17.44 -14.37
CA LYS A 104 22.05 -17.98 -15.71
C LYS A 104 22.37 -16.86 -16.71
N ILE A 105 21.81 -15.67 -16.51
CA ILE A 105 22.05 -14.49 -17.37
C ILE A 105 23.24 -13.67 -16.85
N TYR A 106 23.32 -13.45 -15.53
CA TYR A 106 24.34 -12.63 -14.86
C TYR A 106 25.11 -13.48 -13.82
N PRO A 107 26.03 -14.36 -14.26
CA PRO A 107 26.63 -15.39 -13.40
C PRO A 107 27.48 -14.84 -12.24
N ASN A 108 28.00 -13.62 -12.38
CA ASN A 108 28.87 -13.00 -11.39
C ASN A 108 28.14 -12.05 -10.42
N ILE A 109 26.83 -11.79 -10.62
CA ILE A 109 26.04 -11.05 -9.67
C ILE A 109 25.46 -12.01 -8.62
N LYS A 110 25.89 -11.84 -7.37
CA LYS A 110 25.37 -12.63 -6.24
C LYS A 110 24.21 -11.88 -5.58
N VAL A 111 23.03 -12.49 -5.52
CA VAL A 111 21.87 -11.96 -4.80
C VAL A 111 21.76 -12.64 -3.45
N LYS A 112 21.87 -11.87 -2.36
CA LYS A 112 21.67 -12.34 -0.98
C LYS A 112 20.32 -11.84 -0.48
N THR A 113 19.45 -12.77 -0.16
CA THR A 113 18.16 -12.47 0.45
C THR A 113 18.25 -12.54 1.98
N VAL A 114 17.50 -11.69 2.64
CA VAL A 114 17.48 -11.65 4.12
C VAL A 114 16.04 -11.47 4.57
N TYR A 115 15.50 -12.51 5.20
CA TYR A 115 14.22 -12.42 5.89
C TYR A 115 14.32 -11.48 7.09
N LYS A 116 13.43 -10.49 7.14
CA LYS A 116 13.41 -9.44 8.18
C LYS A 116 12.08 -9.34 8.94
N GLY A 117 11.20 -10.29 8.74
CA GLY A 117 9.86 -10.28 9.33
C GLY A 117 8.87 -9.49 8.46
N ASN A 118 7.92 -8.81 9.09
CA ASN A 118 6.91 -8.04 8.35
C ASN A 118 7.45 -6.72 7.78
N TYR A 119 6.71 -6.09 6.88
CA TYR A 119 7.13 -4.86 6.19
C TYR A 119 7.44 -3.69 7.13
N ALA A 120 6.70 -3.55 8.25
CA ALA A 120 6.96 -2.51 9.25
C ALA A 120 8.30 -2.73 9.94
N LYS A 121 8.65 -3.99 10.26
CA LYS A 121 9.95 -4.35 10.83
C LYS A 121 11.09 -4.11 9.84
N ILE A 122 10.90 -4.48 8.57
CA ILE A 122 11.88 -4.17 7.52
C ILE A 122 12.17 -2.67 7.49
N ALA A 123 11.12 -1.83 7.41
CA ALA A 123 11.26 -0.37 7.37
C ALA A 123 11.95 0.19 8.62
N SER A 124 11.59 -0.29 9.80
CA SER A 124 12.21 0.12 11.07
C SER A 124 13.70 -0.23 11.12
N GLU A 125 14.08 -1.43 10.72
CA GLU A 125 15.49 -1.84 10.69
C GLU A 125 16.30 -1.04 9.66
N ILE A 126 15.72 -0.70 8.51
CA ILE A 126 16.38 0.16 7.52
C ILE A 126 16.67 1.53 8.13
N ASN A 127 15.70 2.17 8.79
CA ASN A 127 15.90 3.47 9.44
C ASN A 127 17.06 3.44 10.45
N THR A 128 17.27 2.34 11.17
CA THR A 128 18.38 2.21 12.11
C THR A 128 19.73 1.97 11.44
N THR A 129 19.76 1.42 10.23
CA THR A 129 20.99 1.03 9.53
C THR A 129 21.50 2.07 8.53
N ILE A 130 20.63 3.01 8.10
CA ILE A 130 20.98 4.05 7.13
C ILE A 130 22.16 4.90 7.62
N SER A 131 22.17 5.30 8.90
CA SER A 131 23.20 6.17 9.49
C SER A 131 24.61 5.57 9.45
N VAL A 132 24.71 4.24 9.39
CA VAL A 132 25.98 3.49 9.35
C VAL A 132 26.26 2.87 7.97
N GLY A 133 25.42 3.15 6.98
CA GLY A 133 25.61 2.67 5.60
C GLY A 133 25.29 1.19 5.37
N ASN A 134 24.62 0.52 6.33
CA ASN A 134 24.34 -0.92 6.29
C ASN A 134 22.92 -1.27 5.75
N GLN A 135 22.22 -0.30 5.14
CA GLN A 135 20.96 -0.56 4.46
C GLN A 135 21.15 -1.57 3.31
N PRO A 136 20.12 -2.37 2.94
CA PRO A 136 20.20 -3.29 1.81
C PRO A 136 20.36 -2.54 0.48
N ASN A 137 20.53 -3.25 -0.61
CA ASN A 137 20.42 -2.69 -1.96
C ASN A 137 18.96 -2.50 -2.36
N ILE A 138 18.12 -3.48 -2.02
CA ILE A 138 16.68 -3.50 -2.32
C ILE A 138 15.92 -3.95 -1.07
N ALA A 139 14.76 -3.36 -0.83
CA ALA A 139 13.85 -3.83 0.21
C ALA A 139 12.39 -3.80 -0.21
N SER A 140 11.64 -4.80 0.27
CA SER A 140 10.18 -4.87 0.13
C SER A 140 9.53 -4.04 1.24
N VAL A 141 9.07 -2.83 0.92
CA VAL A 141 8.43 -1.91 1.88
C VAL A 141 7.26 -1.17 1.25
N TYR A 142 6.40 -0.62 2.08
CA TYR A 142 5.35 0.29 1.62
C TYR A 142 5.90 1.69 1.35
N GLY A 143 5.32 2.39 0.36
CA GLY A 143 5.74 3.72 -0.05
C GLY A 143 5.82 4.75 1.10
N ASN A 144 4.86 4.70 2.03
CA ASN A 144 4.84 5.60 3.19
C ASN A 144 6.08 5.46 4.10
N SER A 145 6.78 4.32 4.09
CA SER A 145 8.02 4.12 4.83
C SER A 145 9.24 4.77 4.15
N VAL A 146 9.13 5.05 2.85
CA VAL A 146 10.25 5.59 2.05
C VAL A 146 10.57 7.04 2.41
N ALA A 147 9.62 7.77 2.99
CA ALA A 147 9.81 9.18 3.37
C ALA A 147 11.03 9.38 4.29
N GLY A 148 11.19 8.54 5.31
CA GLY A 148 12.35 8.60 6.21
C GLY A 148 13.67 8.27 5.49
N PHE A 149 13.65 7.44 4.48
CA PHE A 149 14.82 7.09 3.68
C PHE A 149 15.21 8.24 2.74
N LEU A 150 14.21 8.92 2.16
CA LEU A 150 14.41 10.13 1.33
C LEU A 150 15.04 11.27 2.13
N LYS A 151 14.54 11.50 3.36
CA LYS A 151 15.09 12.53 4.28
C LYS A 151 16.59 12.31 4.53
N ASN A 152 17.02 11.08 4.62
CA ASN A 152 18.41 10.69 4.84
C ASN A 152 19.22 10.56 3.53
N ASN A 153 18.66 10.92 2.38
CA ASN A 153 19.28 10.77 1.05
C ASN A 153 19.82 9.35 0.78
N ALA A 154 19.12 8.34 1.31
CA ALA A 154 19.55 6.94 1.25
C ALA A 154 18.97 6.17 0.06
N THR A 155 17.92 6.71 -0.58
CA THR A 155 17.27 6.07 -1.74
C THR A 155 18.00 6.36 -3.04
N LEU A 156 17.98 5.39 -3.95
CA LEU A 156 18.47 5.54 -5.30
C LEU A 156 17.37 6.11 -6.19
N ASN A 157 17.64 7.24 -6.87
CA ASN A 157 16.76 7.73 -7.94
C ASN A 157 16.96 6.84 -9.17
N LEU A 158 15.88 6.25 -9.66
CA LEU A 158 15.89 5.28 -10.74
C LEU A 158 15.63 5.90 -12.13
N ASP A 159 15.33 7.18 -12.24
CA ASP A 159 14.87 7.79 -13.50
C ASP A 159 15.87 7.54 -14.65
N SER A 160 17.17 7.69 -14.38
CA SER A 160 18.21 7.43 -15.37
C SER A 160 18.41 5.96 -15.70
N TYR A 161 18.10 5.05 -14.77
CA TYR A 161 18.17 3.60 -15.00
C TYR A 161 16.98 3.14 -15.85
N VAL A 162 15.79 3.65 -15.56
CA VAL A 162 14.53 3.28 -16.24
C VAL A 162 14.61 3.49 -17.74
N THR A 163 15.20 4.60 -18.18
CA THR A 163 15.26 5.04 -19.60
C THR A 163 16.61 4.83 -20.26
N ASN A 164 17.55 4.14 -19.61
CA ASN A 164 18.88 3.95 -20.16
C ASN A 164 18.85 3.13 -21.48
N SER A 165 19.62 3.57 -22.48
CA SER A 165 19.67 2.94 -23.82
C SER A 165 20.27 1.53 -23.83
N ASP A 166 21.14 1.22 -22.86
CA ASP A 166 21.92 -0.01 -22.85
C ASP A 166 21.34 -1.06 -21.92
N TYR A 167 20.77 -0.65 -20.77
CA TYR A 167 20.26 -1.56 -19.75
C TYR A 167 18.89 -1.19 -19.20
N GLY A 168 18.27 -0.12 -19.66
CA GLY A 168 16.94 0.29 -19.21
C GLY A 168 15.85 -0.75 -19.47
N PHE A 169 14.62 -0.40 -19.21
CA PHE A 169 13.51 -1.29 -19.56
C PHE A 169 13.42 -1.49 -21.07
N GLY A 170 13.01 -2.69 -21.49
CA GLY A 170 13.00 -3.09 -22.89
C GLY A 170 14.35 -3.53 -23.45
N LYS A 171 15.41 -3.51 -22.63
CA LYS A 171 16.76 -3.97 -23.01
C LYS A 171 17.18 -5.20 -22.23
N GLY A 172 17.91 -6.09 -22.89
CA GLY A 172 18.46 -7.32 -22.31
C GLY A 172 19.90 -7.54 -22.80
N VAL A 173 20.48 -8.67 -22.41
CA VAL A 173 21.76 -9.15 -22.93
C VAL A 173 21.61 -10.57 -23.49
N ASP A 174 22.21 -10.82 -24.64
CA ASP A 174 22.27 -12.15 -25.24
C ASP A 174 23.36 -13.02 -24.62
N ASP A 175 23.51 -14.26 -25.11
CA ASP A 175 24.55 -15.19 -24.62
C ASP A 175 25.97 -14.70 -24.85
N ASN A 176 26.19 -13.82 -25.80
CA ASN A 176 27.48 -13.21 -26.11
C ASN A 176 27.73 -11.89 -25.35
N GLY A 177 26.75 -11.41 -24.54
CA GLY A 177 26.83 -10.16 -23.81
C GLY A 177 26.44 -8.93 -24.64
N ASN A 178 25.90 -9.11 -25.86
CA ASN A 178 25.42 -7.97 -26.66
C ASN A 178 24.08 -7.48 -26.10
N ILE A 179 23.88 -6.16 -26.17
CA ILE A 179 22.60 -5.54 -25.82
C ILE A 179 21.57 -5.88 -26.91
N VAL A 180 20.43 -6.38 -26.47
CA VAL A 180 19.32 -6.78 -27.34
C VAL A 180 18.00 -6.18 -26.83
N GLU A 181 17.00 -6.13 -27.70
CA GLU A 181 15.63 -5.79 -27.28
C GLU A 181 15.04 -6.92 -26.45
N ASP A 182 14.39 -6.56 -25.33
CA ASP A 182 13.71 -7.49 -24.42
C ASP A 182 12.31 -6.97 -24.09
N SER A 183 11.33 -7.35 -24.90
CA SER A 183 9.93 -6.92 -24.72
C SER A 183 9.34 -7.43 -23.40
N SER A 184 9.86 -8.51 -22.82
CA SER A 184 9.38 -9.07 -21.55
C SER A 184 9.64 -8.13 -20.36
N THR A 185 10.54 -7.15 -20.53
CA THR A 185 10.88 -6.13 -19.55
C THR A 185 10.43 -4.72 -19.97
N SER A 186 9.57 -4.56 -20.99
CA SER A 186 9.14 -3.24 -21.46
C SER A 186 8.50 -2.40 -20.34
N LEU A 187 8.82 -1.10 -20.29
CA LEU A 187 8.20 -0.17 -19.35
C LEU A 187 6.71 0.03 -19.64
N ASP A 188 6.35 0.05 -20.92
CA ASP A 188 4.96 0.24 -21.36
C ASP A 188 4.06 -0.97 -21.04
N ASP A 189 4.68 -2.14 -20.80
CA ASP A 189 3.95 -3.34 -20.40
C ASP A 189 3.56 -3.35 -18.90
N PHE A 190 4.11 -2.46 -18.10
CA PHE A 190 3.60 -2.31 -16.73
C PHE A 190 2.16 -1.84 -16.73
N ASN A 191 1.38 -2.31 -15.77
CA ASN A 191 0.10 -1.70 -15.47
C ASN A 191 0.34 -0.22 -15.08
N GLN A 192 -0.15 0.70 -15.92
CA GLN A 192 0.15 2.11 -15.81
C GLN A 192 -0.44 2.74 -14.54
N SER A 193 -1.57 2.22 -14.01
CA SER A 193 -2.10 2.68 -12.73
C SER A 193 -1.11 2.44 -11.58
N TYR A 194 -0.44 1.28 -11.58
CA TYR A 194 0.60 1.00 -10.57
C TYR A 194 1.86 1.82 -10.78
N LEU A 195 2.34 1.88 -12.03
CA LEU A 195 3.58 2.59 -12.34
C LEU A 195 3.47 4.10 -12.06
N ASN A 196 2.36 4.71 -12.48
CA ASN A 196 2.09 6.13 -12.24
C ASN A 196 1.91 6.42 -10.74
N ALA A 197 1.22 5.55 -10.01
CA ALA A 197 1.06 5.68 -8.57
C ALA A 197 2.42 5.64 -7.84
N GLU A 198 3.34 4.73 -8.23
CA GLU A 198 4.68 4.67 -7.64
C GLU A 198 5.47 5.97 -7.83
N LYS A 199 5.32 6.63 -8.97
CA LYS A 199 6.00 7.88 -9.27
C LYS A 199 5.33 9.07 -8.59
N SER A 200 4.00 9.17 -8.67
CA SER A 200 3.24 10.34 -8.21
C SER A 200 3.16 10.46 -6.69
N GLN A 201 3.35 9.37 -5.95
CA GLN A 201 3.34 9.42 -4.48
C GLN A 201 4.50 10.23 -3.89
N TYR A 202 5.59 10.43 -4.65
CA TYR A 202 6.77 11.17 -4.20
C TYR A 202 6.80 12.60 -4.75
N GLN A 203 7.27 13.53 -3.94
CA GLN A 203 7.50 14.89 -4.41
C GLN A 203 8.52 14.89 -5.57
N GLY A 204 8.24 15.65 -6.63
CA GLY A 204 9.08 15.74 -7.82
C GLY A 204 8.81 14.64 -8.86
N ASN A 205 7.91 13.70 -8.60
CA ASN A 205 7.53 12.62 -9.51
C ASN A 205 8.73 11.76 -9.97
N HIS A 206 9.57 11.34 -9.05
CA HIS A 206 10.72 10.48 -9.29
C HIS A 206 10.43 9.02 -8.92
N TYR A 207 11.13 8.08 -9.54
CA TYR A 207 11.11 6.67 -9.15
C TYR A 207 12.15 6.40 -8.06
N TYR A 208 11.72 6.10 -6.84
CA TYR A 208 12.54 5.59 -5.72
C TYR A 208 12.14 4.17 -5.32
N SER A 209 10.97 3.76 -5.73
CA SER A 209 10.44 2.41 -5.65
C SER A 209 9.76 2.05 -6.95
N MET A 210 9.55 0.75 -7.15
CA MET A 210 8.91 0.20 -8.35
C MET A 210 7.86 -0.84 -7.96
N PRO A 211 6.78 -1.00 -8.76
CA PRO A 211 5.72 -1.96 -8.48
C PRO A 211 6.26 -3.39 -8.31
N TYR A 212 5.72 -4.14 -7.34
CA TYR A 212 6.12 -5.52 -7.14
C TYR A 212 4.93 -6.40 -6.74
N SER A 213 4.62 -6.53 -5.47
CA SER A 213 3.52 -7.35 -4.96
C SER A 213 2.29 -6.47 -4.74
N LYS A 214 1.46 -6.31 -5.76
CA LYS A 214 0.30 -5.42 -5.70
C LYS A 214 -0.98 -6.17 -5.33
N SER A 215 -1.86 -5.48 -4.61
CA SER A 215 -3.19 -5.93 -4.26
C SER A 215 -4.11 -4.71 -4.10
N GLY A 216 -5.38 -4.96 -3.97
CA GLY A 216 -6.36 -3.93 -3.63
C GLY A 216 -7.26 -4.40 -2.50
N GLU A 217 -8.39 -3.77 -2.34
CA GLU A 217 -9.47 -4.20 -1.46
C GLU A 217 -10.66 -4.70 -2.27
N SER A 218 -11.40 -5.63 -1.72
CA SER A 218 -12.69 -6.07 -2.27
C SER A 218 -13.72 -6.20 -1.15
N LEU A 219 -14.97 -5.98 -1.50
CA LEU A 219 -16.10 -6.44 -0.72
C LEU A 219 -16.20 -7.95 -0.92
N VAL A 220 -16.22 -8.70 0.15
CA VAL A 220 -16.47 -10.15 0.09
C VAL A 220 -17.74 -10.45 0.83
N ILE A 221 -18.64 -11.16 0.18
CA ILE A 221 -19.93 -11.54 0.71
C ILE A 221 -20.01 -13.04 1.00
N ASN A 222 -20.82 -13.42 1.97
CA ASN A 222 -21.25 -14.79 2.12
C ASN A 222 -22.34 -15.09 1.09
N LYS A 223 -21.98 -15.75 -0.03
CA LYS A 223 -22.87 -15.98 -1.18
C LYS A 223 -24.10 -16.83 -0.78
N ASP A 224 -23.90 -17.80 0.09
CA ASP A 224 -25.00 -18.65 0.57
C ASP A 224 -26.08 -17.85 1.28
N VAL A 225 -25.68 -16.79 2.03
CA VAL A 225 -26.64 -15.86 2.66
C VAL A 225 -27.30 -14.94 1.64
N PHE A 226 -26.54 -14.43 0.70
CA PHE A 226 -27.04 -13.47 -0.29
C PHE A 226 -27.96 -14.10 -1.33
N GLU A 227 -27.69 -15.29 -1.79
CA GLU A 227 -28.53 -16.00 -2.76
C GLU A 227 -29.72 -16.69 -2.12
N ALA A 228 -29.71 -16.72 -0.82
CA ALA A 228 -30.68 -17.25 0.11
C ALA A 228 -31.62 -18.34 -0.37
N GLU A 229 -31.11 -19.44 -0.28
CA GLU A 229 -31.92 -20.52 0.20
C GLU A 229 -31.78 -20.65 1.73
N GLY A 230 -31.31 -19.58 2.36
CA GLY A 230 -31.47 -19.20 3.78
C GLY A 230 -30.92 -20.14 4.84
N SER A 231 -30.24 -21.22 4.49
CA SER A 231 -30.11 -22.35 5.42
C SER A 231 -28.69 -22.58 5.96
N LYS A 232 -27.72 -21.72 5.62
CA LYS A 232 -26.31 -22.04 5.88
C LYS A 232 -25.53 -21.05 6.75
N ALA A 233 -26.08 -19.90 7.09
CA ALA A 233 -25.41 -19.04 8.05
C ALA A 233 -25.50 -19.64 9.46
N ALA A 234 -24.43 -19.56 10.24
CA ALA A 234 -24.39 -20.21 11.54
C ALA A 234 -25.26 -19.50 12.56
N GLY A 235 -26.18 -20.25 13.16
CA GLY A 235 -26.79 -19.87 14.42
C GLY A 235 -25.81 -19.96 15.60
N SER A 236 -26.15 -19.35 16.72
CA SER A 236 -25.32 -19.31 17.93
C SER A 236 -24.96 -20.69 18.53
N ASP A 237 -25.69 -21.73 18.17
CA ASP A 237 -25.55 -23.09 18.71
C ASP A 237 -24.69 -24.01 17.82
N ALA A 238 -24.09 -23.45 16.76
CA ALA A 238 -23.35 -24.21 15.75
C ALA A 238 -21.86 -24.34 16.02
N TYR A 239 -21.42 -24.13 17.23
CA TYR A 239 -20.01 -24.17 17.60
C TYR A 239 -19.67 -25.49 18.30
N ASP A 240 -18.54 -26.09 17.87
CA ASP A 240 -17.97 -27.22 18.58
C ASP A 240 -17.41 -26.78 19.95
N SER A 241 -16.97 -27.76 20.75
CA SER A 241 -16.38 -27.52 22.07
C SER A 241 -15.10 -26.65 22.06
N LYS A 242 -14.56 -26.32 20.87
CA LYS A 242 -13.41 -25.46 20.67
C LYS A 242 -13.79 -24.09 20.13
N GLY A 243 -15.08 -23.76 20.01
CA GLY A 243 -15.57 -22.52 19.45
C GLY A 243 -15.44 -22.42 17.93
N ALA A 244 -15.06 -23.50 17.26
CA ALA A 244 -15.10 -23.60 15.81
C ALA A 244 -16.51 -23.84 15.33
N LEU A 245 -16.88 -23.25 14.18
CA LEU A 245 -18.16 -23.50 13.58
C LEU A 245 -18.32 -24.99 13.30
N ALA A 246 -19.33 -25.59 13.93
CA ALA A 246 -19.75 -26.90 13.51
C ALA A 246 -20.35 -26.76 12.11
N TYR A 247 -19.66 -27.31 11.18
CA TYR A 247 -20.00 -27.35 9.79
C TYR A 247 -21.43 -27.85 9.60
N LYS A 248 -22.31 -27.08 8.93
CA LYS A 248 -23.69 -27.45 8.59
C LYS A 248 -24.79 -27.19 9.61
N ALA A 249 -24.62 -26.36 10.64
CA ALA A 249 -25.80 -25.98 11.41
C ALA A 249 -26.67 -25.02 10.57
N PRO A 250 -27.90 -25.36 10.26
CA PRO A 250 -28.78 -24.46 9.54
C PRO A 250 -29.16 -23.29 10.45
N ILE A 251 -29.08 -22.07 9.92
CA ILE A 251 -29.78 -20.95 10.52
C ILE A 251 -31.27 -21.27 10.53
N SER A 252 -31.93 -20.89 11.62
CA SER A 252 -33.37 -20.94 11.75
C SER A 252 -34.07 -20.59 10.44
N SER A 253 -34.89 -21.49 9.98
CA SER A 253 -35.56 -21.57 8.69
C SER A 253 -36.47 -20.39 8.31
N SER A 254 -36.53 -19.32 9.11
CA SER A 254 -37.43 -18.17 8.89
C SER A 254 -36.83 -17.10 7.93
N ALA A 255 -35.52 -17.06 7.70
CA ALA A 255 -34.89 -16.02 6.88
C ALA A 255 -34.59 -16.50 5.46
N LYS A 256 -35.61 -16.68 4.66
CA LYS A 256 -35.49 -16.91 3.19
C LYS A 256 -35.53 -15.58 2.46
N LYS A 257 -34.58 -14.67 2.76
CA LYS A 257 -34.51 -13.41 2.03
C LYS A 257 -33.25 -13.34 1.19
N LYS A 258 -33.43 -13.07 -0.07
CA LYS A 258 -32.36 -12.78 -1.01
C LYS A 258 -31.89 -11.34 -0.80
N TYR A 259 -30.59 -11.14 -0.66
CA TYR A 259 -29.99 -9.80 -0.61
C TYR A 259 -29.34 -9.49 -1.96
N ASN A 260 -29.40 -8.22 -2.37
CA ASN A 260 -28.58 -7.74 -3.48
C ASN A 260 -27.18 -7.38 -2.96
N VAL A 261 -26.17 -7.61 -3.78
CA VAL A 261 -24.81 -7.13 -3.50
C VAL A 261 -24.84 -5.61 -3.47
N PRO A 262 -24.43 -4.98 -2.35
CA PRO A 262 -24.47 -3.53 -2.25
C PRO A 262 -23.41 -2.90 -3.16
N THR A 263 -23.82 -1.95 -3.97
CA THR A 263 -22.93 -1.19 -4.88
C THR A 263 -22.48 0.12 -4.30
N ASN A 264 -23.13 0.58 -3.25
CA ASN A 264 -22.79 1.80 -2.52
C ASN A 264 -22.97 1.61 -1.01
N TRP A 265 -22.39 2.54 -0.23
CA TRP A 265 -22.40 2.44 1.24
C TRP A 265 -23.79 2.56 1.85
N LYS A 266 -24.72 3.30 1.23
CA LYS A 266 -26.11 3.37 1.70
C LYS A 266 -26.79 2.01 1.61
N GLU A 267 -26.62 1.32 0.51
CA GLU A 267 -27.13 -0.04 0.32
C GLU A 267 -26.47 -1.03 1.29
N LEU A 268 -25.14 -0.92 1.51
CA LEU A 268 -24.43 -1.77 2.45
C LEU A 268 -24.99 -1.62 3.87
N ILE A 269 -25.19 -0.39 4.33
CA ILE A 269 -25.76 -0.13 5.66
C ILE A 269 -27.21 -0.56 5.76
N ALA A 270 -28.03 -0.34 4.72
CA ALA A 270 -29.40 -0.83 4.68
C ALA A 270 -29.47 -2.36 4.74
N THR A 271 -28.59 -3.04 3.98
CA THR A 271 -28.45 -4.50 4.00
C THR A 271 -28.02 -4.99 5.39
N ALA A 272 -27.04 -4.33 6.00
CA ALA A 272 -26.60 -4.67 7.37
C ALA A 272 -27.72 -4.53 8.42
N ARG A 273 -28.55 -3.48 8.33
CA ARG A 273 -29.75 -3.32 9.21
C ARG A 273 -30.76 -4.43 8.97
N GLN A 274 -31.02 -4.78 7.70
CA GLN A 274 -31.95 -5.86 7.39
C GLN A 274 -31.43 -7.22 7.89
N MET A 275 -30.12 -7.49 7.79
CA MET A 275 -29.51 -8.69 8.34
C MET A 275 -29.68 -8.81 9.85
N LYS A 276 -29.58 -7.71 10.59
CA LYS A 276 -29.85 -7.72 12.04
C LYS A 276 -31.29 -8.13 12.36
N ILE A 277 -32.25 -7.74 11.53
CA ILE A 277 -33.68 -8.12 11.69
C ILE A 277 -33.88 -9.58 11.31
N ASP A 278 -33.26 -10.03 10.25
CA ASP A 278 -33.49 -11.37 9.70
C ASP A 278 -32.71 -12.46 10.46
N TYR A 279 -31.59 -12.11 11.14
CA TYR A 279 -30.73 -13.02 11.89
C TYR A 279 -30.52 -12.56 13.35
N PRO A 280 -31.61 -12.45 14.16
CA PRO A 280 -31.53 -11.95 15.54
C PRO A 280 -30.71 -12.84 16.45
N ASP A 281 -30.65 -14.14 16.19
CA ASP A 281 -29.87 -15.09 16.99
C ASP A 281 -28.36 -14.88 16.86
N LEU A 282 -27.92 -14.19 15.80
CA LEU A 282 -26.52 -13.86 15.55
C LEU A 282 -26.21 -12.37 15.81
N PHE A 283 -27.10 -11.48 15.38
CA PHE A 283 -26.85 -10.04 15.35
C PHE A 283 -27.70 -9.20 16.32
N SER A 284 -28.46 -9.80 17.22
CA SER A 284 -29.10 -9.01 18.29
C SER A 284 -28.02 -8.40 19.20
N THR A 285 -28.34 -7.29 19.85
CA THR A 285 -27.42 -6.59 20.75
C THR A 285 -26.88 -7.50 21.86
N GLU A 286 -27.68 -8.47 22.31
CA GLU A 286 -27.31 -9.44 23.35
C GLU A 286 -26.33 -10.52 22.83
N LYS A 287 -26.37 -10.83 21.54
CA LYS A 287 -25.59 -11.91 20.91
C LYS A 287 -24.36 -11.44 20.16
N GLN A 288 -24.32 -10.16 19.73
CA GLN A 288 -23.24 -9.62 18.93
C GLN A 288 -21.88 -9.51 19.65
N TYR A 289 -21.90 -9.49 20.99
CA TYR A 289 -20.70 -9.22 21.79
C TYR A 289 -20.34 -10.40 22.68
N ASN A 290 -19.04 -10.64 22.87
CA ASN A 290 -18.54 -11.55 23.89
C ASN A 290 -18.53 -10.90 25.28
N SER A 291 -18.08 -11.64 26.32
CA SER A 291 -17.96 -11.14 27.69
C SER A 291 -17.08 -9.88 27.81
N ASP A 292 -16.09 -9.72 26.95
CA ASP A 292 -15.17 -8.57 26.93
C ASP A 292 -15.76 -7.40 26.15
N GLY A 293 -16.96 -7.61 25.57
CA GLY A 293 -17.67 -6.64 24.76
C GLY A 293 -17.04 -6.42 23.38
N LEU A 294 -16.21 -7.33 22.89
CA LEU A 294 -15.71 -7.35 21.52
C LEU A 294 -16.74 -8.02 20.61
N PHE A 295 -16.73 -7.68 19.32
CA PHE A 295 -17.69 -8.25 18.38
C PHE A 295 -17.47 -9.75 18.18
N TYR A 296 -18.41 -10.54 18.64
CA TYR A 296 -18.50 -11.96 18.32
C TYR A 296 -19.10 -12.19 16.93
N ALA A 297 -20.08 -11.39 16.55
CA ALA A 297 -20.70 -11.39 15.24
C ALA A 297 -21.12 -9.97 14.84
N VAL A 298 -21.09 -9.65 13.55
CA VAL A 298 -21.45 -8.34 13.00
C VAL A 298 -21.85 -8.50 11.54
N PRO A 299 -22.86 -7.79 11.02
CA PRO A 299 -23.21 -7.89 9.60
C PRO A 299 -22.06 -7.56 8.67
N PHE A 300 -21.24 -6.54 9.02
CA PHE A 300 -20.11 -6.07 8.19
C PHE A 300 -18.88 -5.79 9.04
N CYS A 301 -17.71 -6.26 8.57
CA CYS A 301 -16.41 -5.97 9.17
C CYS A 301 -15.42 -5.40 8.13
N TYR A 302 -14.75 -4.30 8.45
CA TYR A 302 -13.65 -3.75 7.66
C TYR A 302 -12.30 -4.17 8.26
N GLU A 303 -11.40 -4.72 7.46
CA GLU A 303 -10.12 -5.23 7.95
C GLU A 303 -9.25 -4.14 8.58
N SER A 304 -9.03 -3.05 7.87
CA SER A 304 -8.08 -2.01 8.24
C SER A 304 -8.76 -0.69 8.58
N SER A 305 -8.65 -0.25 9.85
CA SER A 305 -9.14 1.05 10.29
C SER A 305 -8.51 2.21 9.50
N GLN A 306 -7.21 2.09 9.17
CA GLN A 306 -6.49 3.08 8.39
C GLN A 306 -7.04 3.18 6.96
N ASN A 307 -7.18 2.03 6.30
CA ASN A 307 -7.70 2.00 4.93
C ASN A 307 -9.14 2.47 4.87
N MET A 308 -9.97 2.09 5.84
CA MET A 308 -11.35 2.56 5.91
C MET A 308 -11.40 4.09 5.90
N PHE A 309 -10.65 4.76 6.78
CA PHE A 309 -10.61 6.22 6.79
C PHE A 309 -10.09 6.80 5.48
N ILE A 310 -8.95 6.29 4.97
CA ILE A 310 -8.27 6.85 3.80
C ILE A 310 -9.09 6.64 2.52
N SER A 311 -9.72 5.47 2.36
CA SER A 311 -10.57 5.19 1.19
C SER A 311 -11.84 6.05 1.20
N PHE A 312 -12.47 6.26 2.36
CA PHE A 312 -13.57 7.20 2.48
C PHE A 312 -13.15 8.63 2.17
N ALA A 313 -12.00 9.07 2.72
CA ALA A 313 -11.48 10.40 2.49
C ALA A 313 -11.24 10.66 0.98
N GLU A 314 -10.65 9.69 0.27
CA GLU A 314 -10.42 9.77 -1.18
C GLU A 314 -11.72 9.82 -1.98
N MET A 315 -12.70 8.95 -1.66
CA MET A 315 -13.99 8.93 -2.34
C MET A 315 -14.83 10.19 -2.10
N MET A 316 -14.62 10.88 -0.97
CA MET A 316 -15.40 12.06 -0.56
C MET A 316 -14.67 13.39 -0.75
N ASP A 317 -13.51 13.40 -1.38
CA ASP A 317 -12.65 14.60 -1.50
C ASP A 317 -12.39 15.25 -0.13
N ILE A 318 -12.19 14.44 0.91
CA ILE A 318 -11.80 14.91 2.24
C ILE A 318 -10.29 15.05 2.27
N PRO A 319 -9.72 16.22 2.55
CA PRO A 319 -8.29 16.40 2.65
C PRO A 319 -7.70 15.50 3.75
N TYR A 320 -6.77 14.63 3.38
CA TYR A 320 -6.09 13.71 4.29
C TYR A 320 -4.62 14.07 4.46
N SER A 321 -3.87 14.08 3.37
CA SER A 321 -2.45 14.41 3.35
C SER A 321 -2.04 14.94 1.98
N SER A 322 -0.87 15.61 1.91
CA SER A 322 -0.32 16.17 0.67
C SER A 322 1.19 16.11 0.67
N ASN A 323 1.80 15.97 -0.50
CA ASN A 323 3.24 16.12 -0.72
C ASN A 323 3.56 17.37 -1.57
N SER A 324 2.59 18.27 -1.78
CA SER A 324 2.75 19.45 -2.63
C SER A 324 3.49 20.61 -1.96
N SER A 325 3.71 20.57 -0.65
CA SER A 325 4.41 21.60 0.14
C SER A 325 5.58 20.99 0.90
N ASN A 326 6.60 21.80 1.19
CA ASN A 326 7.71 21.44 2.07
C ASN A 326 7.43 21.82 3.54
N LYS A 327 6.27 22.40 3.83
CA LYS A 327 5.87 22.77 5.19
C LYS A 327 5.01 21.64 5.76
N VAL A 328 5.46 21.07 6.87
CA VAL A 328 4.79 19.93 7.53
C VAL A 328 3.29 20.20 7.77
N LYS A 329 2.92 21.40 8.23
CA LYS A 329 1.51 21.74 8.49
C LYS A 329 0.64 21.70 7.24
N ASP A 330 1.22 22.00 6.07
CA ASP A 330 0.51 21.98 4.79
C ASP A 330 0.41 20.53 4.23
N GLN A 331 1.13 19.59 4.81
CA GLN A 331 1.14 18.18 4.42
C GLN A 331 0.15 17.35 5.23
N ILE A 332 -0.15 17.75 6.47
CA ILE A 332 -1.01 17.03 7.42
C ILE A 332 -2.39 17.67 7.39
N LEU A 333 -3.33 17.09 6.66
CA LEU A 333 -4.62 17.71 6.36
C LEU A 333 -5.80 17.03 7.04
N PHE A 334 -5.63 15.87 7.67
CA PHE A 334 -6.74 15.04 8.17
C PHE A 334 -7.56 15.69 9.29
N ASN A 335 -7.03 16.69 10.02
CA ASN A 335 -7.78 17.36 11.09
C ASN A 335 -8.66 18.49 10.52
N ASN A 336 -9.77 18.13 9.92
CA ASN A 336 -10.75 19.05 9.35
C ASN A 336 -12.18 18.59 9.64
N ASP A 337 -13.15 19.49 9.48
CA ASP A 337 -14.54 19.24 9.86
C ASP A 337 -15.19 18.09 9.05
N LYS A 338 -14.89 17.97 7.75
CA LYS A 338 -15.40 16.87 6.92
C LYS A 338 -14.91 15.51 7.43
N ALA A 339 -13.63 15.40 7.79
CA ALA A 339 -13.06 14.19 8.36
C ALA A 339 -13.68 13.83 9.71
N LYS A 340 -13.97 14.81 10.55
CA LYS A 340 -14.65 14.61 11.83
C LYS A 340 -16.09 14.11 11.64
N GLU A 341 -16.85 14.74 10.73
CA GLU A 341 -18.21 14.28 10.39
C GLU A 341 -18.23 12.86 9.86
N LEU A 342 -17.26 12.48 9.03
CA LEU A 342 -17.09 11.09 8.59
C LEU A 342 -17.01 10.15 9.80
N VAL A 343 -16.12 10.43 10.76
CA VAL A 343 -15.93 9.55 11.92
C VAL A 343 -17.14 9.54 12.84
N VAL A 344 -17.85 10.67 12.99
CA VAL A 344 -19.13 10.74 13.70
C VAL A 344 -20.14 9.77 13.07
N GLN A 345 -20.29 9.78 11.75
CA GLN A 345 -21.22 8.90 11.05
C GLN A 345 -20.82 7.43 11.18
N LEU A 346 -19.54 7.10 11.00
CA LEU A 346 -19.04 5.74 11.19
C LEU A 346 -19.31 5.22 12.61
N LYS A 347 -19.13 6.08 13.62
CA LYS A 347 -19.45 5.72 15.01
C LYS A 347 -20.94 5.45 15.23
N LYS A 348 -21.83 6.20 14.61
CA LYS A 348 -23.28 5.93 14.69
C LYS A 348 -23.60 4.53 14.16
N TRP A 349 -23.10 4.15 13.01
CA TRP A 349 -23.27 2.80 12.46
C TRP A 349 -22.63 1.71 13.34
N ASN A 350 -21.46 2.00 13.92
CA ASN A 350 -20.82 1.11 14.89
C ASN A 350 -21.66 0.95 16.16
N ASN A 351 -22.27 2.02 16.69
CA ASN A 351 -23.16 1.97 17.85
C ASN A 351 -24.46 1.20 17.58
N GLU A 352 -24.95 1.22 16.34
CA GLU A 352 -26.06 0.37 15.89
C GLU A 352 -25.65 -1.12 15.81
N GLY A 353 -24.36 -1.44 15.90
CA GLY A 353 -23.83 -2.80 15.72
C GLY A 353 -23.88 -3.27 14.27
N LEU A 354 -23.82 -2.36 13.30
CA LEU A 354 -23.86 -2.68 11.87
C LEU A 354 -22.49 -2.97 11.30
N ILE A 355 -21.50 -2.22 11.79
CA ILE A 355 -20.11 -2.27 11.30
C ILE A 355 -19.12 -2.39 12.45
N CYS A 356 -18.00 -3.05 12.20
CA CYS A 356 -16.82 -3.01 13.06
C CYS A 356 -15.53 -2.96 12.22
N THR A 357 -14.41 -2.75 12.90
CA THR A 357 -13.08 -3.01 12.32
C THR A 357 -12.46 -4.23 12.97
N GLN A 358 -11.44 -4.79 12.34
CA GLN A 358 -10.70 -5.93 12.87
C GLN A 358 -10.18 -5.71 14.31
N ASN A 359 -9.87 -4.46 14.68
CA ASN A 359 -9.39 -4.12 16.02
C ASN A 359 -10.45 -4.25 17.12
N GLN A 360 -11.72 -4.45 16.75
CA GLN A 360 -12.82 -4.74 17.67
C GLN A 360 -13.14 -6.24 17.79
N LEU A 361 -12.34 -7.10 17.14
CA LEU A 361 -12.51 -8.55 17.20
C LEU A 361 -11.70 -9.15 18.37
N PRO A 362 -12.15 -10.27 18.96
CA PRO A 362 -11.41 -10.95 20.02
C PRO A 362 -10.02 -11.39 19.54
N LYS A 363 -9.00 -11.04 20.30
CA LYS A 363 -7.62 -11.50 20.10
C LYS A 363 -7.33 -12.68 21.02
N THR A 364 -7.91 -13.84 20.73
CA THR A 364 -7.64 -15.04 21.50
C THR A 364 -6.76 -15.99 20.71
N SER A 365 -5.87 -16.71 21.42
CA SER A 365 -5.03 -17.78 20.86
C SER A 365 -5.84 -18.92 20.20
N ASP A 366 -7.13 -18.94 20.41
CA ASP A 366 -8.08 -19.89 19.83
C ASP A 366 -8.55 -19.46 18.43
N VAL A 367 -7.63 -18.91 17.67
CA VAL A 367 -7.49 -18.90 16.21
C VAL A 367 -8.64 -18.34 15.36
N TYR A 368 -9.88 -18.23 15.84
CA TYR A 368 -11.02 -18.16 14.92
C TYR A 368 -11.64 -16.76 14.73
N HIS A 369 -11.14 -15.70 15.40
CA HIS A 369 -11.83 -14.41 15.42
C HIS A 369 -10.94 -13.18 15.18
N GLU A 370 -9.66 -13.37 14.97
CA GLU A 370 -8.69 -12.28 14.92
C GLU A 370 -8.77 -11.46 13.62
N TYR A 371 -9.32 -12.04 12.56
CA TYR A 371 -9.30 -11.46 11.21
C TYR A 371 -10.71 -11.31 10.63
N ALA A 372 -10.92 -10.24 9.85
CA ALA A 372 -12.19 -10.02 9.14
C ALA A 372 -12.51 -11.19 8.19
N SER A 373 -11.52 -11.75 7.50
CA SER A 373 -11.67 -12.95 6.67
C SER A 373 -12.15 -14.17 7.47
N SER A 374 -11.67 -14.34 8.71
CA SER A 374 -12.13 -15.40 9.60
C SER A 374 -13.59 -15.20 10.00
N MET A 375 -14.01 -13.97 10.29
CA MET A 375 -15.41 -13.67 10.60
C MET A 375 -16.34 -14.11 9.48
N LEU A 376 -15.97 -13.84 8.22
CA LEU A 376 -16.75 -14.31 7.06
C LEU A 376 -16.74 -15.84 6.97
N SER A 377 -15.57 -16.44 7.05
CA SER A 377 -15.39 -17.90 6.90
C SER A 377 -16.15 -18.70 7.94
N TYR A 378 -16.33 -18.15 9.14
CA TYR A 378 -17.11 -18.77 10.23
C TYR A 378 -18.57 -18.31 10.26
N GLY A 379 -19.05 -17.57 9.27
CA GLY A 379 -20.43 -17.11 9.18
C GLY A 379 -20.82 -16.11 10.30
N ARG A 380 -19.84 -15.41 10.87
CA ARG A 380 -20.04 -14.38 11.92
C ARG A 380 -20.07 -12.97 11.38
N ALA A 381 -19.60 -12.79 10.14
CA ALA A 381 -19.89 -11.64 9.31
C ALA A 381 -20.41 -12.15 7.96
N PHE A 382 -21.32 -11.40 7.37
CA PHE A 382 -21.88 -11.75 6.06
C PHE A 382 -21.31 -10.90 4.94
N MET A 383 -20.67 -9.80 5.32
CA MET A 383 -19.94 -8.89 4.43
C MET A 383 -18.62 -8.48 5.12
N VAL A 384 -17.54 -8.46 4.35
CA VAL A 384 -16.25 -7.93 4.83
C VAL A 384 -15.57 -7.15 3.72
N ILE A 385 -14.82 -6.09 4.06
CA ILE A 385 -13.83 -5.50 3.14
C ILE A 385 -12.45 -5.90 3.62
N VAL A 386 -11.71 -6.56 2.75
CA VAL A 386 -10.38 -7.11 3.02
C VAL A 386 -9.47 -6.98 1.80
N SER A 387 -8.19 -7.21 2.01
CA SER A 387 -7.25 -7.34 0.90
C SER A 387 -7.65 -8.46 -0.06
N THR A 388 -7.51 -8.23 -1.36
CA THR A 388 -7.76 -9.24 -2.41
C THR A 388 -6.87 -10.48 -2.25
N THR A 389 -5.70 -10.36 -1.62
CA THR A 389 -4.82 -11.50 -1.31
C THR A 389 -5.42 -12.46 -0.27
N HIS A 390 -6.48 -12.05 0.42
CA HIS A 390 -7.21 -12.90 1.36
C HIS A 390 -8.07 -13.98 0.67
N ALA A 391 -8.13 -14.02 -0.66
CA ALA A 391 -8.80 -15.06 -1.44
C ALA A 391 -8.52 -16.48 -0.92
N ARG A 392 -7.32 -16.72 -0.40
CA ARG A 392 -6.89 -18.03 0.15
C ARG A 392 -7.35 -18.30 1.61
N TYR A 393 -8.03 -17.37 2.26
CA TYR A 393 -8.43 -17.49 3.67
C TYR A 393 -9.95 -17.58 3.88
N PHE A 394 -10.75 -17.62 2.81
CA PHE A 394 -12.22 -17.73 2.91
C PHE A 394 -12.72 -19.18 3.00
N SER A 395 -11.87 -20.10 3.37
CA SER A 395 -12.27 -21.47 3.65
C SER A 395 -11.77 -21.91 5.02
N VAL A 396 -12.64 -22.56 5.78
CA VAL A 396 -12.41 -22.93 7.19
C VAL A 396 -11.68 -24.23 7.37
N THR A 397 -11.31 -24.93 6.32
CA THR A 397 -10.73 -26.24 6.46
C THR A 397 -9.20 -26.20 6.28
N ASN A 398 -8.48 -26.88 7.18
CA ASN A 398 -7.04 -27.11 7.05
C ASN A 398 -6.69 -28.29 6.12
N ASN A 399 -7.72 -29.04 5.67
CA ASN A 399 -7.53 -30.19 4.82
C ASN A 399 -7.87 -29.85 3.36
N LYS A 400 -6.90 -29.97 2.48
CA LYS A 400 -7.01 -29.60 1.07
C LYS A 400 -8.11 -30.33 0.27
N ASN A 401 -8.59 -31.44 0.81
CA ASN A 401 -9.61 -32.28 0.17
C ASN A 401 -10.99 -32.12 0.82
N ASP A 402 -11.12 -31.28 1.84
CA ASP A 402 -12.40 -31.09 2.48
C ASP A 402 -13.36 -30.35 1.55
N LYS A 403 -14.59 -30.83 1.57
CA LYS A 403 -15.72 -30.25 0.84
C LYS A 403 -16.64 -29.55 1.82
N GLY A 404 -17.38 -28.58 1.32
CA GLY A 404 -18.38 -27.90 2.11
C GLY A 404 -17.88 -26.55 2.64
N GLY A 405 -18.61 -25.89 3.56
CA GLY A 405 -18.42 -24.53 4.07
C GLY A 405 -19.17 -23.48 3.30
N TYR A 406 -19.09 -22.26 3.83
CA TYR A 406 -19.70 -21.14 3.17
C TYR A 406 -19.00 -20.83 1.86
N ILE A 407 -19.79 -20.45 0.87
CA ILE A 407 -19.28 -19.97 -0.41
C ILE A 407 -19.15 -18.45 -0.28
N ALA A 408 -17.95 -17.94 -0.50
CA ALA A 408 -17.70 -16.52 -0.62
C ALA A 408 -17.83 -16.06 -2.07
N SER A 409 -18.09 -14.76 -2.27
CA SER A 409 -17.91 -14.09 -3.55
C SER A 409 -17.17 -12.78 -3.33
N MET A 410 -16.18 -12.51 -4.18
CA MET A 410 -15.42 -11.27 -4.15
C MET A 410 -16.03 -10.29 -5.15
N GLU A 411 -16.45 -9.16 -4.62
CA GLU A 411 -17.22 -8.14 -5.32
C GLU A 411 -16.44 -6.81 -5.32
N GLU A 412 -16.86 -5.88 -6.13
CA GLU A 412 -16.32 -4.53 -6.11
C GLU A 412 -16.58 -3.83 -4.78
N THR A 413 -15.64 -3.00 -4.34
CA THR A 413 -15.88 -2.16 -3.17
C THR A 413 -16.99 -1.17 -3.44
N PRO A 414 -17.92 -0.96 -2.48
CA PRO A 414 -19.03 -0.03 -2.67
C PRO A 414 -18.54 1.41 -2.79
N VAL A 415 -19.21 2.17 -3.66
CA VAL A 415 -18.95 3.60 -3.82
C VAL A 415 -19.59 4.41 -2.69
N ILE A 416 -19.07 5.60 -2.45
CA ILE A 416 -19.78 6.63 -1.67
C ILE A 416 -20.45 7.55 -2.68
N ASP A 417 -21.75 7.67 -2.58
CA ASP A 417 -22.55 8.64 -3.31
C ASP A 417 -23.02 9.77 -2.40
N GLU A 418 -23.55 10.84 -2.98
CA GLU A 418 -24.09 12.01 -2.29
C GLU A 418 -25.20 11.70 -1.26
N ASN A 419 -25.76 10.51 -1.31
CA ASN A 419 -26.85 10.07 -0.45
C ASN A 419 -26.40 9.11 0.68
N CYS A 420 -25.11 8.83 0.81
CA CYS A 420 -24.62 7.92 1.84
C CYS A 420 -24.73 8.49 3.27
N TYR A 421 -24.92 9.78 3.40
CA TYR A 421 -25.10 10.47 4.67
C TYR A 421 -26.46 11.15 4.72
N ASP A 422 -27.08 11.28 5.89
CA ASP A 422 -28.38 11.94 6.14
C ASP A 422 -28.35 13.46 5.80
N GLY A 423 -27.96 13.82 4.59
CA GLY A 423 -28.13 15.15 3.99
C GLY A 423 -27.23 16.27 4.52
N LYS A 424 -26.16 15.99 5.27
CA LYS A 424 -25.31 17.02 5.90
C LYS A 424 -23.85 17.07 5.46
N THR A 425 -23.40 16.13 4.67
CA THR A 425 -22.05 16.14 4.12
C THR A 425 -22.06 16.71 2.71
N GLY A 426 -21.13 17.61 2.45
CA GLY A 426 -21.07 18.36 1.20
C GLY A 426 -21.01 17.48 -0.04
N GLU A 427 -21.21 18.09 -1.19
CA GLU A 427 -21.21 17.48 -2.52
C GLU A 427 -20.09 16.44 -2.67
N VAL A 428 -20.45 15.19 -2.90
CA VAL A 428 -19.52 14.16 -3.36
C VAL A 428 -19.37 14.38 -4.86
N THR A 429 -18.25 14.93 -5.26
CA THR A 429 -18.00 15.30 -6.66
C THR A 429 -17.59 14.09 -7.51
N ASN A 430 -17.29 12.93 -6.88
CA ASN A 430 -16.78 11.76 -7.57
C ASN A 430 -17.57 10.51 -7.17
N SER A 431 -18.43 10.03 -8.07
CA SER A 431 -19.25 8.83 -7.85
C SER A 431 -18.50 7.51 -8.09
N LYS A 432 -17.20 7.54 -8.38
CA LYS A 432 -16.43 6.32 -8.63
C LYS A 432 -15.86 5.76 -7.35
N SER A 433 -15.99 4.46 -7.15
CA SER A 433 -15.24 3.74 -6.12
C SER A 433 -13.74 4.00 -6.28
N LYS A 434 -13.07 4.32 -5.18
CA LYS A 434 -11.62 4.42 -5.12
C LYS A 434 -11.08 3.27 -4.28
N VAL A 435 -10.02 2.65 -4.79
CA VAL A 435 -9.41 1.47 -4.16
C VAL A 435 -7.97 1.81 -3.83
N ILE A 436 -7.62 1.69 -2.55
CA ILE A 436 -6.23 1.88 -2.15
C ILE A 436 -5.36 0.79 -2.77
N SER A 437 -4.31 1.20 -3.50
CA SER A 437 -3.30 0.28 -3.99
C SER A 437 -2.49 -0.22 -2.80
N GLN A 438 -2.55 -1.51 -2.54
CA GLN A 438 -1.88 -2.18 -1.44
C GLN A 438 -0.70 -3.03 -1.94
N GLY A 439 0.00 -3.60 -0.98
CA GLY A 439 1.16 -4.44 -1.23
C GLY A 439 2.46 -3.64 -1.31
N PRO A 440 3.59 -4.27 -0.99
CA PRO A 440 4.88 -3.62 -1.02
C PRO A 440 5.33 -3.35 -2.44
N SER A 441 6.11 -2.29 -2.57
CA SER A 441 6.96 -2.03 -3.71
C SER A 441 8.39 -2.41 -3.38
N LEU A 442 9.25 -2.51 -4.37
CA LEU A 442 10.69 -2.63 -4.13
C LEU A 442 11.32 -1.24 -4.12
N THR A 443 11.86 -0.86 -2.97
CA THR A 443 12.60 0.38 -2.78
C THR A 443 14.08 0.13 -2.94
N PHE A 444 14.77 1.04 -3.63
CA PHE A 444 16.20 0.93 -3.94
C PHE A 444 17.00 1.89 -3.10
N PHE A 445 18.12 1.41 -2.58
CA PHE A 445 19.01 2.18 -1.73
C PHE A 445 20.32 2.47 -2.43
N LYS A 446 20.70 3.74 -2.40
CA LYS A 446 21.93 4.21 -3.03
C LYS A 446 23.15 3.56 -2.38
N LYS A 447 24.02 3.02 -3.20
CA LYS A 447 25.36 2.54 -2.83
C LYS A 447 26.43 3.41 -3.47
N ASN A 448 27.59 3.48 -2.83
CA ASN A 448 28.75 4.19 -3.38
C ASN A 448 29.37 3.44 -4.58
N ASP A 449 29.14 2.15 -4.68
CA ASP A 449 29.55 1.31 -5.80
C ASP A 449 28.43 1.27 -6.85
N GLU A 450 28.66 1.88 -8.01
CA GLU A 450 27.70 1.93 -9.10
C GLU A 450 27.38 0.55 -9.67
N LYS A 451 28.29 -0.40 -9.57
CA LYS A 451 28.02 -1.80 -9.94
C LYS A 451 26.88 -2.40 -9.11
N GLN A 452 26.83 -2.07 -7.82
CA GLN A 452 25.73 -2.54 -6.96
C GLN A 452 24.40 -1.87 -7.32
N ASN A 453 24.42 -0.58 -7.64
CA ASN A 453 23.21 0.15 -8.05
C ASN A 453 22.65 -0.46 -9.35
N LEU A 454 23.52 -0.64 -10.36
CA LEU A 454 23.12 -1.27 -11.62
C LEU A 454 22.66 -2.72 -11.43
N ALA A 455 23.39 -3.54 -10.69
CA ALA A 455 23.01 -4.93 -10.43
C ALA A 455 21.64 -5.02 -9.73
N SER A 456 21.33 -4.09 -8.84
CA SER A 456 20.02 -4.00 -8.19
C SER A 456 18.89 -3.73 -9.20
N PHE A 457 19.12 -2.83 -10.14
CA PHE A 457 18.16 -2.52 -11.20
C PHE A 457 17.98 -3.69 -12.17
N LEU A 458 19.08 -4.35 -12.60
CA LEU A 458 19.05 -5.53 -13.46
C LEU A 458 18.29 -6.69 -12.81
N PHE A 459 18.53 -6.93 -11.51
CA PHE A 459 17.81 -7.95 -10.77
C PHE A 459 16.31 -7.64 -10.70
N TYR A 460 15.94 -6.40 -10.40
CA TYR A 460 14.54 -5.99 -10.40
C TYR A 460 13.87 -6.20 -11.76
N LYS A 461 14.54 -5.80 -12.85
CA LYS A 461 14.03 -6.02 -14.21
C LYS A 461 13.72 -7.49 -14.49
N TYR A 462 14.66 -8.36 -14.13
CA TYR A 462 14.49 -9.81 -14.27
C TYR A 462 13.38 -10.34 -13.37
N LEU A 463 13.40 -9.97 -12.09
CA LEU A 463 12.40 -10.36 -11.09
C LEU A 463 10.97 -10.01 -11.52
N THR A 464 10.82 -8.94 -12.29
CA THR A 464 9.53 -8.40 -12.72
C THR A 464 9.27 -8.50 -14.22
N ASN A 465 10.01 -9.33 -14.95
CA ASN A 465 9.66 -9.63 -16.34
C ASN A 465 8.30 -10.34 -16.41
N THR A 466 7.74 -10.45 -17.61
CA THR A 466 6.41 -11.05 -17.82
C THR A 466 6.28 -12.44 -17.20
N GLU A 467 7.29 -13.30 -17.38
CA GLU A 467 7.25 -14.67 -16.88
C GLU A 467 7.26 -14.71 -15.34
N ASN A 468 8.21 -14.02 -14.72
CA ASN A 468 8.37 -14.01 -13.26
C ASN A 468 7.21 -13.29 -12.56
N SER A 469 6.69 -12.21 -13.15
CA SER A 469 5.48 -11.53 -12.67
C SER A 469 4.26 -12.47 -12.70
N SER A 470 4.11 -13.26 -13.77
CA SER A 470 3.04 -14.25 -13.88
C SER A 470 3.17 -15.38 -12.84
N LYS A 471 4.39 -15.87 -12.63
CA LYS A 471 4.68 -16.90 -11.61
C LYS A 471 4.37 -16.40 -10.20
N LEU A 472 4.83 -15.22 -9.84
CA LEU A 472 4.56 -14.62 -8.54
C LEU A 472 3.05 -14.51 -8.30
N ALA A 473 2.33 -13.95 -9.26
CA ALA A 473 0.89 -13.79 -9.16
C ALA A 473 0.14 -15.12 -8.99
N ALA A 474 0.49 -16.11 -9.80
CA ALA A 474 -0.14 -17.43 -9.73
C ALA A 474 0.10 -18.16 -8.41
N GLN A 475 1.26 -17.96 -7.79
CA GLN A 475 1.64 -18.64 -6.55
C GLN A 475 1.15 -17.92 -5.27
N THR A 476 0.98 -16.60 -5.31
CA THR A 476 0.79 -15.79 -4.11
C THR A 476 -0.55 -15.06 -4.04
N ALA A 477 -1.33 -15.04 -5.12
CA ALA A 477 -2.54 -14.23 -5.30
C ALA A 477 -2.29 -12.70 -5.25
N TYR A 478 -1.04 -12.22 -5.31
CA TYR A 478 -0.76 -10.84 -5.68
C TYR A 478 -1.09 -10.60 -7.15
N PHE A 479 -1.45 -9.39 -7.48
CA PHE A 479 -1.82 -9.07 -8.87
C PHE A 479 -0.60 -9.05 -9.79
N PRO A 480 -0.75 -9.54 -11.03
CA PRO A 480 0.24 -9.31 -12.05
C PRO A 480 0.47 -7.80 -12.25
N ILE A 481 1.73 -7.39 -12.22
CA ILE A 481 2.11 -5.98 -12.41
C ILE A 481 2.33 -5.63 -13.88
N ARG A 482 2.33 -6.63 -14.77
CA ARG A 482 2.48 -6.47 -16.22
C ARG A 482 1.21 -6.89 -16.95
N ASN A 483 0.84 -6.11 -17.97
CA ASN A 483 -0.33 -6.39 -18.78
C ASN A 483 -0.17 -7.69 -19.56
N SER A 484 1.01 -7.96 -20.10
CA SER A 484 1.31 -9.21 -20.82
C SER A 484 1.21 -10.47 -19.94
N SER A 485 1.37 -10.34 -18.63
CA SER A 485 1.20 -11.46 -17.69
C SER A 485 -0.21 -12.06 -17.74
N TYR A 486 -1.22 -11.23 -18.02
CA TYR A 486 -2.61 -11.71 -18.19
C TYR A 486 -2.80 -12.61 -19.40
N ASN A 487 -1.89 -12.59 -20.38
CA ASN A 487 -1.90 -13.48 -21.53
C ASN A 487 -1.20 -14.83 -21.26
N SER A 488 -0.54 -14.99 -20.12
CA SER A 488 0.08 -16.27 -19.75
C SER A 488 -0.99 -17.33 -19.45
N GLU A 489 -0.72 -18.58 -19.83
CA GLU A 489 -1.65 -19.71 -19.60
C GLU A 489 -2.00 -19.85 -18.10
N ALA A 490 -1.03 -19.67 -17.21
CA ALA A 490 -1.22 -19.78 -15.77
C ALA A 490 -2.25 -18.74 -15.27
N ILE A 491 -2.13 -17.48 -15.70
CA ILE A 491 -3.05 -16.42 -15.28
C ILE A 491 -4.40 -16.55 -15.96
N GLN A 492 -4.45 -16.92 -17.24
CA GLN A 492 -5.71 -17.16 -17.97
C GLN A 492 -6.53 -18.27 -17.31
N ASN A 493 -5.89 -19.35 -16.86
CA ASN A 493 -6.55 -20.41 -16.13
C ASN A 493 -7.15 -19.91 -14.80
N ILE A 494 -6.42 -19.08 -14.04
CA ILE A 494 -6.90 -18.50 -12.80
C ILE A 494 -8.09 -17.54 -13.07
N VAL A 495 -7.98 -16.67 -14.05
CA VAL A 495 -9.06 -15.73 -14.47
C VAL A 495 -10.31 -16.50 -14.89
N SER A 496 -10.15 -17.60 -15.64
CA SER A 496 -11.23 -18.49 -16.01
C SER A 496 -11.87 -19.18 -14.79
N ASP A 497 -11.04 -19.63 -13.85
CA ASP A 497 -11.53 -20.23 -12.59
C ASP A 497 -12.40 -19.23 -11.81
N GLY A 498 -12.12 -17.94 -11.87
CA GLY A 498 -12.91 -16.90 -11.22
C GLY A 498 -14.36 -16.76 -11.72
N LYS A 499 -14.67 -17.33 -12.86
CA LYS A 499 -16.03 -17.34 -13.45
C LYS A 499 -16.82 -18.61 -13.12
N LYS A 500 -16.21 -19.57 -12.44
CA LYS A 500 -16.86 -20.83 -12.08
C LYS A 500 -17.86 -20.62 -10.95
N GLU A 501 -19.03 -21.21 -11.10
CA GLU A 501 -19.95 -21.36 -9.98
C GLU A 501 -19.42 -22.39 -8.99
N LEU A 502 -19.40 -22.01 -7.72
CA LEU A 502 -19.02 -22.87 -6.63
C LEU A 502 -20.25 -23.50 -6.01
N THR A 503 -20.12 -24.79 -5.63
CA THR A 503 -21.09 -25.55 -4.88
C THR A 503 -20.44 -26.11 -3.61
N GLU A 504 -21.23 -26.75 -2.77
CA GLU A 504 -20.72 -27.44 -1.56
C GLU A 504 -19.73 -28.55 -1.90
N ASP A 505 -19.83 -29.13 -3.09
CA ASP A 505 -18.96 -30.21 -3.56
C ASP A 505 -17.57 -29.76 -3.96
N ASN A 506 -17.33 -28.46 -4.16
CA ASN A 506 -16.02 -27.96 -4.52
C ASN A 506 -15.04 -28.09 -3.37
N SER A 507 -13.86 -28.63 -3.70
CA SER A 507 -12.76 -28.73 -2.75
C SER A 507 -12.23 -27.37 -2.33
N TYR A 508 -11.53 -27.31 -1.21
CA TYR A 508 -10.82 -26.13 -0.73
C TYR A 508 -9.93 -25.49 -1.81
N GLN A 509 -9.18 -26.31 -2.58
CA GLN A 509 -8.29 -25.81 -3.63
C GLN A 509 -9.04 -25.19 -4.81
N GLU A 510 -10.16 -25.78 -5.21
CA GLU A 510 -11.00 -25.20 -6.26
C GLU A 510 -11.57 -23.85 -5.85
N ARG A 511 -12.02 -23.73 -4.60
CA ARG A 511 -12.52 -22.46 -4.04
C ARG A 511 -11.46 -21.36 -4.03
N ILE A 512 -10.23 -21.68 -3.55
CA ILE A 512 -9.12 -20.71 -3.58
C ILE A 512 -8.81 -20.24 -4.99
N LYS A 513 -8.78 -21.16 -5.97
CA LYS A 513 -8.56 -20.77 -7.38
C LYS A 513 -9.65 -19.84 -7.88
N THR A 514 -10.91 -20.17 -7.58
CA THR A 514 -12.05 -19.33 -7.97
C THR A 514 -11.98 -17.94 -7.32
N TYR A 515 -11.73 -17.85 -6.01
CA TYR A 515 -11.61 -16.55 -5.33
C TYR A 515 -10.41 -15.73 -5.84
N THR A 516 -9.27 -16.38 -6.10
CA THR A 516 -8.11 -15.72 -6.71
C THR A 516 -8.45 -15.20 -8.11
N GLY A 517 -9.19 -15.96 -8.90
CA GLY A 517 -9.65 -15.55 -10.22
C GLY A 517 -10.64 -14.38 -10.18
N GLN A 518 -11.56 -14.37 -9.20
CA GLN A 518 -12.44 -13.23 -8.96
C GLN A 518 -11.64 -11.97 -8.60
N ALA A 519 -10.64 -12.09 -7.72
CA ALA A 519 -9.74 -10.98 -7.38
C ALA A 519 -9.01 -10.43 -8.61
N PHE A 520 -8.52 -11.29 -9.49
CA PHE A 520 -7.83 -10.86 -10.73
C PHE A 520 -8.79 -10.18 -11.71
N ASN A 521 -10.04 -10.65 -11.81
CA ASN A 521 -11.06 -9.98 -12.61
C ASN A 521 -11.36 -8.57 -12.06
N LEU A 522 -11.52 -8.42 -10.74
CA LEU A 522 -11.69 -7.12 -10.09
C LEU A 522 -10.50 -6.19 -10.35
N ASN A 523 -9.28 -6.71 -10.28
CA ASN A 523 -8.09 -5.92 -10.59
C ASN A 523 -8.12 -5.35 -12.00
N THR A 524 -8.55 -6.15 -12.98
CA THR A 524 -8.67 -5.69 -14.36
C THR A 524 -9.67 -4.54 -14.46
N THR A 525 -10.83 -4.63 -13.79
CA THR A 525 -11.82 -3.54 -13.75
C THR A 525 -11.22 -2.29 -13.10
N TYR A 526 -10.61 -2.42 -11.92
CA TYR A 526 -10.07 -1.27 -11.18
C TYR A 526 -8.97 -0.54 -11.93
N THR A 527 -8.12 -1.27 -12.65
CA THR A 527 -7.03 -0.66 -13.43
C THR A 527 -7.52 -0.02 -14.73
N GLN A 528 -8.50 -0.61 -15.42
CA GLN A 528 -9.10 -0.04 -16.63
C GLN A 528 -9.86 1.26 -16.35
N GLU A 529 -10.48 1.37 -15.17
CA GLU A 529 -11.24 2.54 -14.76
C GLU A 529 -10.41 3.58 -13.99
N ASP A 530 -9.10 3.36 -13.86
CA ASP A 530 -8.18 4.22 -13.08
C ASP A 530 -8.66 4.47 -11.63
N ARG A 531 -9.10 3.39 -10.97
CA ARG A 531 -9.67 3.46 -9.62
C ARG A 531 -8.62 3.36 -8.52
N TYR A 532 -7.41 2.88 -8.81
CA TYR A 532 -6.35 2.77 -7.82
C TYR A 532 -5.76 4.13 -7.45
N PHE A 533 -5.50 4.30 -6.15
CA PHE A 533 -4.78 5.45 -5.64
C PHE A 533 -3.73 5.05 -4.59
N LEU A 534 -2.74 5.92 -4.38
CA LEU A 534 -1.79 5.86 -3.27
C LEU A 534 -1.81 7.19 -2.52
N SER A 535 -1.67 7.12 -1.19
CA SER A 535 -1.52 8.32 -0.38
C SER A 535 -0.15 8.98 -0.66
N PRO A 536 -0.08 10.33 -0.73
CA PRO A 536 1.18 11.06 -0.90
C PRO A 536 2.22 10.69 0.17
N VAL A 537 3.48 10.61 -0.23
CA VAL A 537 4.62 10.29 0.66
C VAL A 537 5.38 11.56 1.02
N PHE A 538 5.53 11.80 2.31
CA PHE A 538 6.30 12.87 2.93
C PHE A 538 6.79 12.41 4.32
N ASP A 539 7.64 13.16 4.98
CA ASP A 539 8.36 12.74 6.20
C ASP A 539 7.47 12.12 7.30
N LEU A 540 6.22 12.57 7.43
CA LEU A 540 5.26 12.07 8.43
C LEU A 540 4.08 11.29 7.84
N SER A 541 4.17 10.81 6.61
CA SER A 541 3.06 10.09 5.98
C SER A 541 2.69 8.79 6.70
N ALA A 542 3.68 8.07 7.25
CA ALA A 542 3.44 6.87 8.06
C ALA A 542 2.73 7.20 9.39
N ASP A 543 3.11 8.33 10.00
CA ASP A 543 2.52 8.80 11.25
C ASP A 543 1.09 9.29 11.03
N CYS A 544 0.82 10.00 9.94
CA CYS A 544 -0.54 10.38 9.54
C CYS A 544 -1.43 9.15 9.33
N ARG A 545 -0.92 8.12 8.66
CA ARG A 545 -1.65 6.87 8.45
C ARG A 545 -1.98 6.18 9.78
N THR A 546 -1.02 6.10 10.67
CA THR A 546 -1.21 5.55 12.02
C THR A 546 -2.21 6.38 12.83
N ALA A 547 -2.10 7.70 12.75
CA ALA A 547 -2.98 8.63 13.46
C ALA A 547 -4.44 8.44 13.09
N VAL A 548 -4.79 8.38 11.80
CA VAL A 548 -6.20 8.22 11.39
C VAL A 548 -6.76 6.84 11.74
N GLY A 549 -5.94 5.79 11.70
CA GLY A 549 -6.33 4.47 12.19
C GLY A 549 -6.62 4.48 13.69
N ASN A 550 -5.75 5.10 14.48
CA ASN A 550 -5.92 5.23 15.93
C ASN A 550 -7.15 6.07 16.30
N ILE A 551 -7.51 7.08 15.49
CA ILE A 551 -8.76 7.84 15.69
C ILE A 551 -9.96 6.90 15.59
N ILE A 552 -10.05 6.13 14.48
CA ILE A 552 -11.13 5.14 14.30
C ILE A 552 -11.18 4.16 15.47
N ASP A 553 -10.04 3.56 15.81
CA ASP A 553 -9.97 2.55 16.87
C ASP A 553 -10.36 3.11 18.24
N THR A 554 -9.91 4.31 18.58
CA THR A 554 -10.25 5.00 19.83
C THR A 554 -11.74 5.27 19.92
N ILE A 555 -12.32 5.80 18.85
CA ILE A 555 -13.75 6.15 18.81
C ILE A 555 -14.61 4.89 18.80
N PHE A 556 -14.26 3.89 18.00
CA PHE A 556 -15.03 2.65 17.91
C PHE A 556 -15.02 1.84 19.23
N ASN A 557 -13.87 1.77 19.89
CA ASN A 557 -13.75 1.06 21.17
C ASN A 557 -14.37 1.80 22.37
N ASN A 558 -14.69 3.09 22.24
CA ASN A 558 -15.39 3.83 23.28
C ASN A 558 -16.89 3.53 23.25
N LYS A 559 -17.33 2.61 24.11
CA LYS A 559 -18.72 2.15 24.20
C LYS A 559 -19.63 3.11 24.96
N ASN A 560 -19.07 4.10 25.66
CA ASN A 560 -19.82 5.02 26.53
C ASN A 560 -20.40 6.20 25.77
N ILE A 561 -19.89 6.52 24.57
CA ILE A 561 -20.38 7.61 23.74
C ILE A 561 -21.57 7.14 22.88
N LYS A 562 -22.75 7.62 23.18
CA LYS A 562 -24.02 7.19 22.54
C LYS A 562 -24.77 8.32 21.87
N THR A 563 -24.81 9.49 22.50
CA THR A 563 -25.49 10.67 21.96
C THR A 563 -24.64 11.37 20.90
N ASP A 564 -25.28 12.12 20.04
CA ASP A 564 -24.60 12.89 18.98
C ASP A 564 -23.56 13.85 19.56
N GLU A 565 -23.88 14.51 20.68
CA GLU A 565 -22.97 15.43 21.37
C GLU A 565 -21.75 14.71 21.96
N GLU A 566 -21.94 13.58 22.65
CA GLU A 566 -20.85 12.77 23.19
C GLU A 566 -19.90 12.28 22.10
N ILE A 567 -20.46 11.80 20.96
CA ILE A 567 -19.69 11.33 19.82
C ILE A 567 -18.86 12.48 19.24
N ARG A 568 -19.46 13.65 18.99
CA ARG A 568 -18.77 14.82 18.45
C ARG A 568 -17.63 15.30 19.33
N ASN A 569 -17.88 15.41 20.63
CA ASN A 569 -16.87 15.84 21.60
C ASN A 569 -15.69 14.85 21.65
N ALA A 570 -15.96 13.54 21.61
CA ALA A 570 -14.93 12.51 21.60
C ALA A 570 -14.14 12.52 20.29
N VAL A 571 -14.80 12.72 19.14
CA VAL A 571 -14.16 12.81 17.83
C VAL A 571 -13.26 14.04 17.77
N ASP A 572 -13.72 15.22 18.19
CA ASP A 572 -12.92 16.45 18.24
C ASP A 572 -11.66 16.28 19.10
N ALA A 573 -11.80 15.65 20.26
CA ALA A 573 -10.66 15.34 21.13
C ALA A 573 -9.67 14.36 20.47
N ALA A 574 -10.17 13.29 19.85
CA ALA A 574 -9.35 12.29 19.19
C ALA A 574 -8.54 12.89 18.02
N PHE A 575 -9.19 13.70 17.17
CA PHE A 575 -8.51 14.39 16.06
C PHE A 575 -7.46 15.38 16.55
N SER A 576 -7.79 16.18 17.56
CA SER A 576 -6.86 17.16 18.14
C SER A 576 -5.64 16.51 18.75
N ASN A 577 -5.83 15.42 19.50
CA ASN A 577 -4.74 14.66 20.11
C ASN A 577 -3.85 13.99 19.05
N ALA A 578 -4.45 13.35 18.06
CA ALA A 578 -3.73 12.70 16.98
C ALA A 578 -2.92 13.71 16.14
N TYR A 579 -3.52 14.83 15.77
CA TYR A 579 -2.84 15.90 15.03
C TYR A 579 -1.66 16.47 15.81
N ASN A 580 -1.86 16.80 17.10
CA ASN A 580 -0.79 17.33 17.95
C ASN A 580 0.36 16.34 18.12
N ALA A 581 0.08 15.04 18.23
CA ALA A 581 1.10 14.01 18.30
C ALA A 581 1.97 13.98 17.05
N VAL A 582 1.36 14.03 15.85
CA VAL A 582 2.10 14.06 14.58
C VAL A 582 2.91 15.36 14.44
N ILE A 583 2.34 16.53 14.78
CA ILE A 583 3.04 17.82 14.72
C ILE A 583 4.22 17.88 15.70
N THR A 584 4.10 17.27 16.88
CA THR A 584 5.18 17.24 17.86
C THR A 584 6.38 16.45 17.34
N GLN A 585 6.14 15.34 16.64
CA GLN A 585 7.21 14.58 15.99
C GLN A 585 7.90 15.37 14.87
N ALA A 586 7.16 16.25 14.18
CA ALA A 586 7.72 17.11 13.14
C ALA A 586 8.72 18.15 13.68
N ASN A 587 8.61 18.49 14.95
CA ASN A 587 9.44 19.52 15.60
C ASN A 587 10.59 18.92 16.43
N SER A 588 10.67 17.59 16.56
CA SER A 588 11.74 16.85 17.20
C SER A 588 12.80 16.40 16.19
#